data_934ab492c8248f47c67606a56256984d
#
_entry.id   934ab492c8248f47c67606a56256984d
#
_cell.length_a   1.000
_cell.length_b   1.000
_cell.length_c   1.000
_cell.angle_alpha   90.00
_cell.angle_beta   90.00
_cell.angle_gamma   90.00
#
_symmetry.space_group_name_H-M   'P 1'
#
loop_
_entity.id
_entity.type
_entity.pdbx_description
1 polymer ?
#
loop_
_entity_poly.entity_id
_entity_poly.type
_entity_poly.pdbx_seq_one_letter_code
_entity_poly.pdbx_strand_id
1 'polypeptide(L)'
;MTAKAIDDRVGCYMQLKTLMEKESFYNDAYFVFTVQEEVGCRGSQVTAHRIQPDIGVAVDVTPGMDHPGDLEGNNTPGNGTAIKISDTSVICDEYLVEKMIGCAKRDGIPFQKDVIYVGGTDASSMNLSNDGVKVCAVSVVTRYTHGPNAIVNKKDIRASIDLLKAFLDEEFEF
;
A
#
# COMPACT_ATOMS: atom_id res chain seq x y z
N MET A 1 8.38 -9.46 13.71
CA MET A 1 9.11 -8.27 14.24
C MET A 1 8.10 -7.41 14.97
N THR A 2 8.51 -6.81 16.08
CA THR A 2 7.67 -5.82 16.78
C THR A 2 8.45 -4.53 16.98
N ALA A 3 7.78 -3.40 16.84
CA ALA A 3 8.34 -2.08 17.09
C ALA A 3 7.21 -1.06 17.27
N LYS A 4 7.58 0.12 17.81
CA LYS A 4 6.68 1.30 17.82
C LYS A 4 6.62 1.92 16.41
N ALA A 5 5.49 2.55 16.10
CA ALA A 5 5.31 3.30 14.85
C ALA A 5 5.68 2.50 13.59
N ILE A 6 5.32 1.21 13.55
CA ILE A 6 5.36 0.42 12.31
C ILE A 6 4.44 1.08 11.31
N ASP A 7 3.30 1.51 11.74
CA ASP A 7 2.39 2.41 11.07
C ASP A 7 2.91 3.86 11.19
N ASP A 8 3.34 4.55 10.12
CA ASP A 8 3.68 3.86 8.87
C ASP A 8 5.17 4.03 8.51
N ARG A 9 6.07 3.78 9.46
CA ARG A 9 7.50 3.71 9.15
C ARG A 9 7.89 2.52 8.28
N VAL A 10 7.07 1.47 8.28
CA VAL A 10 7.34 0.31 7.41
C VAL A 10 7.07 0.64 5.97
N GLY A 11 6.04 1.43 5.65
CA GLY A 11 5.79 1.94 4.31
C GLY A 11 6.92 2.85 3.82
N CYS A 12 7.39 3.74 4.70
CA CYS A 12 8.59 4.55 4.42
C CYS A 12 9.80 3.67 4.10
N TYR A 13 10.02 2.61 4.89
CA TYR A 13 11.11 1.66 4.65
C TYR A 13 10.95 0.93 3.32
N MET A 14 9.74 0.48 2.99
CA MET A 14 9.47 -0.21 1.72
C MET A 14 9.77 0.69 0.52
N GLN A 15 9.33 1.94 0.56
CA GLN A 15 9.61 2.91 -0.50
C GLN A 15 11.12 3.17 -0.66
N LEU A 16 11.85 3.42 0.45
CA LEU A 16 13.30 3.61 0.42
C LEU A 16 14.03 2.40 -0.12
N LYS A 17 13.64 1.18 0.29
CA LYS A 17 14.26 -0.05 -0.19
C LYS A 17 13.98 -0.29 -1.67
N THR A 18 12.77 -0.01 -2.14
CA THR A 18 12.43 -0.07 -3.56
C THR A 18 13.33 0.86 -4.37
N LEU A 19 13.48 2.12 -3.94
CA LEU A 19 14.34 3.11 -4.58
C LEU A 19 15.83 2.70 -4.57
N MET A 20 16.31 2.11 -3.48
CA MET A 20 17.73 1.71 -3.35
C MET A 20 18.07 0.42 -4.11
N GLU A 21 17.10 -0.48 -4.30
CA GLU A 21 17.32 -1.78 -4.94
C GLU A 21 17.03 -1.78 -6.45
N LYS A 22 16.50 -0.66 -6.97
CA LYS A 22 16.13 -0.54 -8.38
C LYS A 22 16.95 0.57 -9.04
N GLU A 23 17.72 0.19 -10.05
CA GLU A 23 18.67 1.11 -10.74
C GLU A 23 17.96 2.04 -11.75
N SER A 24 16.84 1.59 -12.30
CA SER A 24 16.04 2.37 -13.25
C SER A 24 14.56 2.02 -13.14
N PHE A 25 13.70 2.91 -13.58
CA PHE A 25 12.25 2.75 -13.62
C PHE A 25 11.77 2.91 -15.05
N TYR A 26 10.78 2.11 -15.47
CA TYR A 26 10.14 2.28 -16.77
C TYR A 26 9.28 3.54 -16.80
N ASN A 27 8.61 3.83 -15.69
CA ASN A 27 7.75 5.00 -15.52
C ASN A 27 8.45 6.12 -14.75
N ASP A 28 8.00 7.36 -14.93
CA ASP A 28 8.36 8.47 -14.05
C ASP A 28 7.75 8.23 -12.67
N ALA A 29 8.58 7.99 -11.67
CA ALA A 29 8.15 7.62 -10.34
C ALA A 29 8.49 8.69 -9.29
N TYR A 30 7.50 9.13 -8.53
CA TYR A 30 7.63 10.03 -7.40
C TYR A 30 7.47 9.26 -6.10
N PHE A 31 8.52 9.18 -5.30
CA PHE A 31 8.48 8.61 -3.96
C PHE A 31 8.19 9.72 -2.96
N VAL A 32 7.00 9.67 -2.37
CA VAL A 32 6.50 10.73 -1.51
C VAL A 32 6.31 10.21 -0.09
N PHE A 33 6.90 10.92 0.87
CA PHE A 33 6.70 10.67 2.30
C PHE A 33 5.74 11.74 2.82
N THR A 34 4.49 11.39 2.92
CA THR A 34 3.41 12.31 3.27
C THR A 34 3.42 12.65 4.76
N VAL A 35 2.80 13.75 5.11
CA VAL A 35 2.59 14.17 6.51
C VAL A 35 1.11 14.14 6.83
N GLN A 36 0.78 13.89 8.11
CA GLN A 36 -0.58 13.98 8.62
C GLN A 36 -1.58 13.01 7.94
N GLU A 37 -1.13 11.79 7.62
CA GLU A 37 -2.00 10.73 7.16
C GLU A 37 -3.05 10.40 8.24
N GLU A 38 -2.63 10.15 9.47
CA GLU A 38 -3.38 9.72 10.65
C GLU A 38 -4.51 10.68 11.09
N VAL A 39 -4.51 11.89 10.56
CA VAL A 39 -5.52 12.93 10.86
C VAL A 39 -6.29 13.37 9.62
N GLY A 40 -6.31 12.54 8.58
CA GLY A 40 -7.15 12.71 7.39
C GLY A 40 -6.38 12.89 6.08
N CYS A 41 -5.31 12.13 5.83
CA CYS A 41 -4.60 12.01 4.55
C CYS A 41 -4.21 13.38 3.93
N ARG A 42 -3.80 14.33 4.77
CA ARG A 42 -3.68 15.75 4.37
C ARG A 42 -2.50 16.00 3.43
N GLY A 43 -1.37 15.34 3.70
CA GLY A 43 -0.17 15.51 2.91
C GLY A 43 -0.32 14.96 1.50
N SER A 44 -0.93 13.81 1.35
CA SER A 44 -1.14 13.15 0.06
C SER A 44 -2.09 13.93 -0.85
N GLN A 45 -3.15 14.53 -0.30
CA GLN A 45 -4.04 15.40 -1.06
C GLN A 45 -3.30 16.57 -1.72
N VAL A 46 -2.48 17.27 -0.94
CA VAL A 46 -1.71 18.43 -1.42
C VAL A 46 -0.66 18.01 -2.45
N THR A 47 0.01 16.89 -2.18
CA THR A 47 1.07 16.40 -3.03
C THR A 47 0.53 15.86 -4.35
N ALA A 48 -0.55 15.09 -4.32
CA ALA A 48 -1.20 14.61 -5.54
C ALA A 48 -1.72 15.76 -6.41
N HIS A 49 -2.29 16.80 -5.80
CA HIS A 49 -2.68 18.01 -6.52
C HIS A 49 -1.50 18.71 -7.21
N ARG A 50 -0.33 18.73 -6.56
CA ARG A 50 0.87 19.39 -7.10
C ARG A 50 1.57 18.56 -8.19
N ILE A 51 1.65 17.24 -8.01
CA ILE A 51 2.34 16.33 -8.95
C ILE A 51 1.46 16.03 -10.15
N GLN A 52 0.15 15.92 -9.96
CA GLN A 52 -0.85 15.52 -10.98
C GLN A 52 -0.48 14.16 -11.60
N PRO A 53 -0.36 13.10 -10.80
CA PRO A 53 0.03 11.79 -11.30
C PRO A 53 -1.12 11.12 -12.07
N ASP A 54 -0.80 10.27 -13.04
CA ASP A 54 -1.76 9.39 -13.71
C ASP A 54 -2.21 8.26 -12.77
N ILE A 55 -1.29 7.79 -11.92
CA ILE A 55 -1.49 6.70 -10.96
C ILE A 55 -1.02 7.12 -9.57
N GLY A 56 -1.84 6.88 -8.56
CA GLY A 56 -1.49 6.97 -7.16
C GLY A 56 -1.37 5.58 -6.51
N VAL A 57 -0.26 5.32 -5.81
CA VAL A 57 -0.06 4.08 -5.06
C VAL A 57 0.15 4.44 -3.59
N ALA A 58 -0.80 4.11 -2.73
CA ALA A 58 -0.58 4.19 -1.29
C ALA A 58 0.24 2.99 -0.80
N VAL A 59 1.22 3.26 0.05
CA VAL A 59 2.07 2.24 0.66
C VAL A 59 1.92 2.36 2.16
N ASP A 60 1.29 1.36 2.79
CA ASP A 60 0.76 1.50 4.15
C ASP A 60 0.77 0.16 4.91
N VAL A 61 0.16 0.12 6.07
CA VAL A 61 -0.19 -1.10 6.80
C VAL A 61 -1.69 -1.40 6.63
N THR A 62 -2.09 -2.60 6.99
CA THR A 62 -3.49 -3.01 7.09
C THR A 62 -3.67 -3.94 8.28
N PRO A 63 -4.83 -3.93 8.97
CA PRO A 63 -5.03 -4.78 10.15
C PRO A 63 -5.04 -6.26 9.77
N GLY A 64 -4.38 -7.08 10.60
CA GLY A 64 -4.51 -8.53 10.60
C GLY A 64 -5.82 -8.95 11.25
N MET A 65 -6.44 -9.98 10.72
CA MET A 65 -7.76 -10.48 11.12
C MET A 65 -7.68 -11.97 11.55
N ASP A 66 -6.57 -12.34 12.19
CA ASP A 66 -6.21 -13.73 12.45
C ASP A 66 -6.18 -14.09 13.96
N HIS A 67 -6.71 -13.24 14.82
CA HIS A 67 -6.78 -13.52 16.27
C HIS A 67 -8.21 -13.42 16.82
N PRO A 68 -8.51 -14.08 17.94
CA PRO A 68 -9.84 -14.07 18.53
C PRO A 68 -10.31 -12.65 18.90
N GLY A 69 -11.55 -12.31 18.53
CA GLY A 69 -12.14 -10.99 18.79
C GLY A 69 -11.75 -9.92 17.78
N ASP A 70 -11.09 -10.30 16.70
CA ASP A 70 -10.73 -9.42 15.60
C ASP A 70 -11.92 -9.09 14.69
N LEU A 71 -11.69 -8.19 13.74
CA LEU A 71 -12.62 -7.92 12.66
C LEU A 71 -12.77 -9.17 11.78
N GLU A 72 -13.94 -9.34 11.19
CA GLU A 72 -14.14 -10.38 10.19
C GLU A 72 -13.37 -10.05 8.92
N GLY A 73 -12.59 -11.01 8.41
CA GLY A 73 -11.80 -10.85 7.19
C GLY A 73 -10.73 -11.94 7.04
N ASN A 74 -9.85 -11.76 6.10
CA ASN A 74 -8.87 -12.77 5.70
C ASN A 74 -7.41 -12.32 5.80
N ASN A 75 -7.15 -11.08 6.19
CA ASN A 75 -5.79 -10.56 6.28
C ASN A 75 -5.00 -11.26 7.40
N THR A 76 -3.94 -11.96 7.02
CA THR A 76 -3.12 -12.75 7.96
C THR A 76 -1.65 -12.40 7.80
N PRO A 77 -0.96 -11.96 8.88
CA PRO A 77 0.49 -11.75 8.84
C PRO A 77 1.23 -13.03 8.46
N GLY A 78 2.06 -12.96 7.43
CA GLY A 78 2.82 -14.10 6.89
C GLY A 78 2.30 -14.66 5.58
N ASN A 79 1.15 -14.22 5.12
CA ASN A 79 0.56 -14.65 3.83
C ASN A 79 0.96 -13.78 2.64
N GLY A 80 1.96 -12.91 2.83
CA GLY A 80 2.47 -12.05 1.77
C GLY A 80 1.92 -10.62 1.84
N THR A 81 2.23 -9.85 0.82
CA THR A 81 1.78 -8.47 0.69
C THR A 81 0.27 -8.39 0.52
N ALA A 82 -0.37 -7.38 1.07
CA ALA A 82 -1.79 -7.13 0.92
C ALA A 82 -2.03 -6.15 -0.24
N ILE A 83 -2.71 -6.61 -1.29
CA ILE A 83 -3.15 -5.77 -2.40
C ILE A 83 -4.57 -5.31 -2.09
N LYS A 84 -4.72 -4.02 -1.88
CA LYS A 84 -6.00 -3.43 -1.48
C LYS A 84 -7.00 -3.45 -2.63
N ILE A 85 -8.19 -3.96 -2.32
CA ILE A 85 -9.37 -3.90 -3.20
C ILE A 85 -10.23 -2.71 -2.80
N SER A 86 -10.53 -2.60 -1.50
CA SER A 86 -11.32 -1.49 -0.96
C SER A 86 -11.13 -1.32 0.55
N ASP A 87 -11.38 -0.13 1.00
CA ASP A 87 -11.56 0.22 2.41
C ASP A 87 -12.79 1.14 2.60
N THR A 88 -12.93 1.81 3.75
CA THR A 88 -14.10 2.68 4.01
C THR A 88 -14.09 3.96 3.19
N SER A 89 -12.98 4.30 2.57
CA SER A 89 -12.76 5.62 1.94
C SER A 89 -12.48 5.53 0.44
N VAL A 90 -12.12 4.35 -0.07
CA VAL A 90 -11.78 4.17 -1.48
C VAL A 90 -12.09 2.75 -1.97
N ILE A 91 -12.51 2.65 -3.23
CA ILE A 91 -12.46 1.43 -4.03
C ILE A 91 -11.32 1.61 -5.02
N CYS A 92 -10.31 0.75 -4.94
CA CYS A 92 -9.15 0.82 -5.82
C CYS A 92 -9.54 0.55 -7.28
N ASP A 93 -8.81 1.15 -8.21
CA ASP A 93 -9.03 0.96 -9.64
C ASP A 93 -8.79 -0.51 -10.03
N GLU A 94 -9.79 -1.15 -10.65
CA GLU A 94 -9.77 -2.57 -10.97
C GLU A 94 -8.59 -2.93 -11.90
N TYR A 95 -8.31 -2.09 -12.90
CA TYR A 95 -7.20 -2.33 -13.82
C TYR A 95 -5.85 -2.32 -13.09
N LEU A 96 -5.61 -1.38 -12.16
CA LEU A 96 -4.38 -1.33 -11.38
C LEU A 96 -4.26 -2.50 -10.41
N VAL A 97 -5.36 -2.91 -9.79
CA VAL A 97 -5.39 -4.10 -8.91
C VAL A 97 -5.05 -5.36 -9.69
N GLU A 98 -5.65 -5.56 -10.87
CA GLU A 98 -5.35 -6.73 -11.71
C GLU A 98 -3.90 -6.70 -12.23
N LYS A 99 -3.35 -5.53 -12.56
CA LYS A 99 -1.92 -5.38 -12.88
C LYS A 99 -1.03 -5.80 -11.70
N MET A 100 -1.30 -5.35 -10.47
CA MET A 100 -0.55 -5.77 -9.27
C MET A 100 -0.64 -7.28 -9.05
N ILE A 101 -1.83 -7.86 -9.16
CA ILE A 101 -2.03 -9.31 -9.05
C ILE A 101 -1.27 -10.06 -10.15
N GLY A 102 -1.27 -9.53 -11.37
CA GLY A 102 -0.51 -10.05 -12.50
C GLY A 102 1.00 -10.10 -12.20
N CYS A 103 1.56 -8.99 -11.71
CA CYS A 103 2.96 -8.91 -11.27
C CYS A 103 3.28 -9.94 -10.20
N ALA A 104 2.44 -10.02 -9.16
CA ALA A 104 2.65 -10.96 -8.07
C ALA A 104 2.66 -12.42 -8.54
N LYS A 105 1.72 -12.79 -9.42
CA LYS A 105 1.65 -14.14 -10.01
C LYS A 105 2.84 -14.45 -10.91
N ARG A 106 3.20 -13.51 -11.80
CA ARG A 106 4.32 -13.66 -12.74
C ARG A 106 5.63 -13.91 -12.00
N ASP A 107 5.89 -13.16 -10.94
CA ASP A 107 7.17 -13.16 -10.25
C ASP A 107 7.17 -14.05 -9.00
N GLY A 108 6.08 -14.80 -8.75
CA GLY A 108 5.95 -15.71 -7.62
C GLY A 108 5.95 -15.02 -6.25
N ILE A 109 5.49 -13.77 -6.20
CA ILE A 109 5.43 -12.97 -4.98
C ILE A 109 4.17 -13.38 -4.20
N PRO A 110 4.31 -13.80 -2.92
CA PRO A 110 3.15 -14.12 -2.10
C PRO A 110 2.32 -12.87 -1.82
N PHE A 111 1.00 -12.97 -2.04
CA PHE A 111 0.08 -11.86 -1.83
C PHE A 111 -1.28 -12.33 -1.32
N GLN A 112 -2.04 -11.41 -0.75
CA GLN A 112 -3.42 -11.57 -0.34
C GLN A 112 -4.26 -10.36 -0.80
N LYS A 113 -5.55 -10.57 -1.04
CA LYS A 113 -6.49 -9.50 -1.38
C LYS A 113 -6.98 -8.85 -0.09
N ASP A 114 -6.91 -7.53 -0.03
CA ASP A 114 -7.25 -6.74 1.15
C ASP A 114 -8.58 -6.00 0.96
N VAL A 115 -9.56 -6.39 1.77
CA VAL A 115 -10.85 -5.70 1.91
C VAL A 115 -11.07 -5.44 3.38
N ILE A 116 -11.16 -4.17 3.76
CA ILE A 116 -11.39 -3.77 5.15
C ILE A 116 -12.60 -2.84 5.27
N TYR A 117 -13.27 -2.92 6.40
CA TYR A 117 -14.46 -2.12 6.70
C TYR A 117 -14.19 -1.04 7.77
N VAL A 118 -12.92 -0.78 8.04
CA VAL A 118 -12.46 0.22 9.00
C VAL A 118 -11.22 0.92 8.45
N GLY A 119 -11.10 2.22 8.71
CA GLY A 119 -9.94 2.99 8.27
C GLY A 119 -9.86 3.22 6.76
N GLY A 120 -8.79 3.84 6.34
CA GLY A 120 -8.48 4.16 4.96
C GLY A 120 -6.97 4.37 4.82
N THR A 121 -6.53 4.87 3.68
CA THR A 121 -5.15 5.19 3.37
C THR A 121 -5.08 6.47 2.53
N ASP A 122 -3.89 6.95 2.28
CA ASP A 122 -3.63 8.06 1.37
C ASP A 122 -4.23 7.88 -0.04
N ALA A 123 -4.57 6.65 -0.45
CA ALA A 123 -5.24 6.38 -1.72
C ALA A 123 -6.54 7.18 -1.88
N SER A 124 -7.31 7.35 -0.81
CA SER A 124 -8.59 8.07 -0.84
C SER A 124 -8.44 9.54 -1.23
N SER A 125 -7.46 10.22 -0.66
CA SER A 125 -7.21 11.63 -0.94
C SER A 125 -6.54 11.86 -2.31
N MET A 126 -5.68 10.94 -2.72
CA MET A 126 -5.12 10.94 -4.07
C MET A 126 -6.21 10.75 -5.13
N ASN A 127 -7.14 9.81 -4.90
CA ASN A 127 -8.25 9.53 -5.81
C ASN A 127 -9.13 10.75 -6.07
N LEU A 128 -9.32 11.60 -5.06
CA LEU A 128 -10.14 12.83 -5.16
C LEU A 128 -9.36 14.06 -5.63
N SER A 129 -8.09 13.91 -5.98
CA SER A 129 -7.27 15.04 -6.46
C SER A 129 -7.52 15.34 -7.92
N ASN A 130 -7.47 16.64 -8.27
CA ASN A 130 -7.66 17.16 -9.63
C ASN A 130 -8.95 16.64 -10.29
N ASP A 131 -8.87 16.04 -11.45
CA ASP A 131 -10.00 15.46 -12.18
C ASP A 131 -10.25 13.98 -11.80
N GLY A 132 -9.62 13.52 -10.75
CA GLY A 132 -9.59 12.14 -10.28
C GLY A 132 -8.32 11.42 -10.71
N VAL A 133 -7.73 10.68 -9.78
CA VAL A 133 -6.51 9.88 -10.03
C VAL A 133 -6.87 8.40 -9.87
N LYS A 134 -6.43 7.56 -10.79
CA LYS A 134 -6.53 6.10 -10.62
C LYS A 134 -5.63 5.67 -9.47
N VAL A 135 -6.18 4.95 -8.49
CA VAL A 135 -5.43 4.58 -7.31
C VAL A 135 -5.46 3.10 -7.00
N CYS A 136 -4.40 2.64 -6.37
CA CYS A 136 -4.31 1.34 -5.73
C CYS A 136 -3.48 1.46 -4.44
N ALA A 137 -3.38 0.38 -3.68
CA ALA A 137 -2.55 0.38 -2.49
C ALA A 137 -1.89 -0.98 -2.24
N VAL A 138 -0.69 -0.92 -1.69
CA VAL A 138 0.09 -2.07 -1.22
C VAL A 138 0.31 -1.91 0.27
N SER A 139 -0.16 -2.88 1.04
CA SER A 139 -0.07 -2.82 2.50
C SER A 139 0.66 -4.03 3.09
N VAL A 140 1.26 -3.82 4.25
CA VAL A 140 1.78 -4.90 5.09
C VAL A 140 0.78 -5.20 6.19
N VAL A 141 0.41 -6.48 6.32
CA VAL A 141 -0.51 -6.90 7.37
C VAL A 141 0.16 -6.82 8.74
N THR A 142 -0.47 -6.09 9.67
CA THR A 142 0.03 -5.86 11.03
C THR A 142 -1.00 -6.26 12.07
N ARG A 143 -0.54 -6.66 13.25
CA ARG A 143 -1.38 -6.73 14.45
C ARG A 143 -1.11 -5.50 15.31
N TYR A 144 -2.14 -5.06 16.03
CA TYR A 144 -2.09 -3.92 16.96
C TYR A 144 -1.75 -2.60 16.27
N THR A 145 -2.31 -2.38 15.05
CA THR A 145 -2.29 -1.11 14.35
C THR A 145 -2.82 0.00 15.25
N HIS A 146 -2.23 1.18 15.21
CA HIS A 146 -2.48 2.32 16.11
C HIS A 146 -2.17 2.05 17.60
N GLY A 147 -1.59 0.90 17.90
CA GLY A 147 -1.12 0.57 19.25
C GLY A 147 0.30 1.11 19.52
N PRO A 148 0.74 1.07 20.79
CA PRO A 148 2.08 1.53 21.15
C PRO A 148 3.20 0.69 20.52
N ASN A 149 2.90 -0.56 20.18
CA ASN A 149 3.78 -1.47 19.46
C ASN A 149 2.95 -2.33 18.51
N ALA A 150 3.32 -2.38 17.25
CA ALA A 150 2.72 -3.27 16.27
C ALA A 150 3.60 -4.48 15.98
N ILE A 151 3.01 -5.52 15.39
CA ILE A 151 3.70 -6.73 14.95
C ILE A 151 3.54 -6.87 13.44
N VAL A 152 4.65 -7.16 12.75
CA VAL A 152 4.68 -7.37 11.31
C VAL A 152 5.56 -8.57 10.94
N ASN A 153 5.24 -9.24 9.84
CA ASN A 153 6.07 -10.31 9.30
C ASN A 153 7.09 -9.72 8.30
N LYS A 154 8.38 -10.02 8.50
CA LYS A 154 9.45 -9.54 7.63
C LYS A 154 9.35 -10.05 6.19
N LYS A 155 8.75 -11.24 5.98
CA LYS A 155 8.54 -11.80 4.64
C LYS A 155 7.50 -10.99 3.86
N ASP A 156 6.47 -10.48 4.54
CA ASP A 156 5.44 -9.65 3.91
C ASP A 156 6.02 -8.28 3.50
N ILE A 157 6.90 -7.70 4.33
CA ILE A 157 7.65 -6.49 3.96
C ILE A 157 8.47 -6.75 2.69
N ARG A 158 9.16 -7.88 2.61
CA ARG A 158 9.96 -8.23 1.42
C ARG A 158 9.06 -8.40 0.19
N ALA A 159 7.95 -9.12 0.33
CA ALA A 159 6.97 -9.31 -0.73
C ALA A 159 6.40 -7.97 -1.24
N SER A 160 6.13 -7.03 -0.34
CA SER A 160 5.65 -5.69 -0.72
C SER A 160 6.70 -4.90 -1.51
N ILE A 161 7.97 -4.95 -1.11
CA ILE A 161 9.07 -4.31 -1.84
C ILE A 161 9.20 -4.94 -3.24
N ASP A 162 9.16 -6.26 -3.34
CA ASP A 162 9.27 -6.96 -4.63
C ASP A 162 8.09 -6.66 -5.53
N LEU A 163 6.87 -6.56 -4.99
CA LEU A 163 5.69 -6.16 -5.75
C LEU A 163 5.79 -4.70 -6.25
N LEU A 164 6.21 -3.77 -5.41
CA LEU A 164 6.40 -2.37 -5.81
C LEU A 164 7.43 -2.27 -6.95
N LYS A 165 8.54 -3.00 -6.87
CA LYS A 165 9.56 -3.02 -7.92
C LYS A 165 9.00 -3.57 -9.24
N ALA A 166 8.24 -4.65 -9.19
CA ALA A 166 7.61 -5.26 -10.36
C ALA A 166 6.56 -4.34 -10.99
N PHE A 167 5.72 -3.72 -10.16
CA PHE A 167 4.66 -2.83 -10.62
C PHE A 167 5.19 -1.54 -11.27
N LEU A 168 6.29 -0.98 -10.78
CA LEU A 168 6.94 0.19 -11.37
C LEU A 168 7.51 -0.03 -12.79
N ASP A 169 7.66 -1.29 -13.22
CA ASP A 169 8.10 -1.66 -14.56
C ASP A 169 6.95 -2.03 -15.50
N GLU A 170 5.72 -2.02 -15.02
CA GLU A 170 4.57 -2.31 -15.88
C GLU A 170 4.30 -1.16 -16.86
N GLU A 171 3.87 -1.53 -18.05
CA GLU A 171 3.31 -0.60 -19.03
C GLU A 171 1.82 -0.42 -18.73
N PHE A 172 1.37 0.84 -18.66
CA PHE A 172 -0.02 1.20 -18.40
C PHE A 172 -0.64 1.81 -19.64
N GLU A 173 -1.85 1.35 -19.96
CA GLU A 173 -2.69 1.85 -21.06
C GLU A 173 -3.93 2.54 -20.45
N PHE A 174 -4.14 3.83 -20.76
CA PHE A 174 -5.25 4.63 -20.25
C PHE A 174 -6.09 5.21 -21.39
#